data_184b682187a992abafd436adabc98898
#
_entry.id   184b682187a992abafd436adabc98898
#
_cell.length_a   1.000
_cell.length_b   1.000
_cell.length_c   1.000
_cell.angle_alpha   90.00
_cell.angle_beta   90.00
_cell.angle_gamma   90.00
#
_symmetry.space_group_name_H-M   'P 1'
#
loop_
_entity.id
_entity.type
_entity.pdbx_description
1 polymer ?
#
loop_
_entity_poly.entity_id
_entity_poly.type
_entity_poly.pdbx_seq_one_letter_code
_entity_poly.pdbx_strand_id
1 'polypeptide(L)'
;MKFTMKEEGYDVTTAFGTIPVNGNEETGFKPGELLVASIVVCSASVLRKVLEKIRMPADEVLVDVRSVERDEENGNRFSSIHFHLTIIGDAVKEERLEKAVEVATKNCAMIQTVKDVIDIQKTYEWQPSKKD
;
A
#
# COMPACT_ATOMS: atom_id res chain seq x y z
N MET A 1 16.05 -9.64 11.01
CA MET A 1 14.71 -10.20 11.26
C MET A 1 14.84 -11.59 11.86
N LYS A 2 13.97 -11.93 12.76
CA LYS A 2 13.99 -13.22 13.43
C LYS A 2 12.60 -13.86 13.38
N PHE A 3 12.55 -15.16 13.14
CA PHE A 3 11.30 -15.90 13.00
C PHE A 3 11.28 -17.04 14.02
N THR A 4 10.28 -17.04 14.89
CA THR A 4 10.14 -18.05 15.93
C THR A 4 8.87 -18.85 15.71
N MET A 5 9.00 -20.16 15.53
CA MET A 5 7.86 -21.05 15.31
C MET A 5 6.93 -21.06 16.52
N LYS A 6 5.65 -20.96 16.26
CA LYS A 6 4.59 -21.04 17.27
C LYS A 6 3.72 -22.27 17.00
N GLU A 7 2.72 -22.50 17.82
CA GLU A 7 1.75 -23.56 17.57
C GLU A 7 1.07 -23.36 16.22
N GLU A 8 0.70 -22.10 15.91
CA GLU A 8 0.20 -21.72 14.60
C GLU A 8 1.09 -20.60 14.05
N GLY A 9 1.73 -20.85 12.89
CA GLY A 9 2.53 -19.84 12.24
C GLY A 9 3.80 -19.47 13.00
N TYR A 10 4.16 -18.20 12.91
CA TYR A 10 5.42 -17.67 13.43
C TYR A 10 5.24 -16.32 14.08
N ASP A 11 6.04 -16.03 15.09
CA ASP A 11 6.27 -14.66 15.54
C ASP A 11 7.40 -14.09 14.68
N VAL A 12 7.16 -12.92 14.13
CA VAL A 12 8.15 -12.21 13.30
C VAL A 12 8.66 -11.00 14.06
N THR A 13 9.96 -11.00 14.36
CA THR A 13 10.61 -9.89 15.08
C THR A 13 11.39 -9.04 14.10
N THR A 14 11.07 -7.76 14.09
CA THR A 14 11.75 -6.74 13.28
C THR A 14 12.40 -5.72 14.20
N ALA A 15 13.05 -4.73 13.62
CA ALA A 15 13.65 -3.65 14.40
C ALA A 15 12.61 -2.90 15.24
N PHE A 16 11.37 -2.81 14.78
CA PHE A 16 10.32 -2.09 15.50
C PHE A 16 9.69 -2.91 16.61
N GLY A 17 9.48 -4.21 16.38
CA GLY A 17 8.80 -5.07 17.35
C GLY A 17 8.46 -6.43 16.77
N THR A 18 7.58 -7.15 17.44
CA THR A 18 7.20 -8.52 17.12
C THR A 18 5.71 -8.61 16.81
N ILE A 19 5.37 -9.33 15.74
CA ILE A 19 3.98 -9.59 15.37
C ILE A 19 3.77 -11.07 15.09
N PRO A 20 2.57 -11.62 15.41
CA PRO A 20 2.22 -12.99 15.01
C PRO A 20 1.79 -13.02 13.55
N VAL A 21 2.30 -13.96 12.78
CA VAL A 21 1.95 -14.12 11.36
C VAL A 21 1.59 -15.57 11.08
N ASN A 22 0.41 -15.79 10.52
CA ASN A 22 -0.02 -17.12 10.06
C ASN A 22 -1.23 -16.99 9.13
N GLY A 23 -1.73 -18.09 8.62
CA GLY A 23 -2.88 -18.10 7.70
C GLY A 23 -4.25 -17.97 8.37
N ASN A 24 -4.29 -18.02 9.70
CA ASN A 24 -5.54 -17.92 10.46
C ASN A 24 -5.69 -16.52 11.02
N GLU A 25 -6.66 -15.76 10.51
CA GLU A 25 -6.87 -14.37 10.91
C GLU A 25 -7.28 -14.17 12.37
N GLU A 26 -7.69 -15.24 13.05
CA GLU A 26 -8.02 -15.16 14.46
C GLU A 26 -6.80 -15.18 15.36
N THR A 27 -5.65 -15.65 14.84
CA THR A 27 -4.43 -15.81 15.63
C THR A 27 -3.22 -15.08 15.11
N GLY A 28 -3.33 -14.41 13.95
CA GLY A 28 -2.22 -13.64 13.43
C GLY A 28 -2.57 -12.86 12.19
N PHE A 29 -1.62 -12.05 11.74
CA PHE A 29 -1.73 -11.32 10.49
C PHE A 29 -1.41 -12.26 9.34
N LYS A 30 -2.24 -12.24 8.29
CA LYS A 30 -2.05 -13.14 7.15
C LYS A 30 -0.90 -12.65 6.26
N PRO A 31 -0.01 -13.56 5.80
CA PRO A 31 1.11 -13.19 4.93
C PRO A 31 0.68 -12.40 3.70
N GLY A 32 -0.42 -12.81 3.05
CA GLY A 32 -0.92 -12.11 1.88
C GLY A 32 -1.37 -10.69 2.16
N GLU A 33 -2.00 -10.47 3.32
CA GLU A 33 -2.41 -9.12 3.71
C GLU A 33 -1.20 -8.25 4.01
N LEU A 34 -0.14 -8.82 4.58
CA LEU A 34 1.10 -8.09 4.83
C LEU A 34 1.80 -7.71 3.52
N LEU A 35 1.75 -8.57 2.51
CA LEU A 35 2.28 -8.24 1.18
C LEU A 35 1.53 -7.05 0.59
N VAL A 36 0.21 -7.10 0.58
CA VAL A 36 -0.63 -6.00 0.07
C VAL A 36 -0.36 -4.72 0.86
N ALA A 37 -0.33 -4.83 2.20
CA ALA A 37 -0.08 -3.68 3.05
C ALA A 37 1.28 -3.02 2.76
N SER A 38 2.32 -3.82 2.53
CA SER A 38 3.64 -3.28 2.23
C SER A 38 3.65 -2.47 0.94
N ILE A 39 2.95 -2.95 -0.09
CA ILE A 39 2.86 -2.26 -1.38
C ILE A 39 2.06 -0.95 -1.22
N VAL A 40 0.92 -1.03 -0.56
CA VAL A 40 0.03 0.12 -0.38
C VAL A 40 0.67 1.22 0.47
N VAL A 41 1.23 0.85 1.61
CA VAL A 41 1.87 1.83 2.51
C VAL A 41 3.07 2.49 1.84
N CYS A 42 3.89 1.70 1.13
CA CYS A 42 5.02 2.26 0.40
C CYS A 42 4.54 3.27 -0.65
N SER A 43 3.55 2.90 -1.45
CA SER A 43 3.00 3.77 -2.50
C SER A 43 2.43 5.07 -1.93
N ALA A 44 1.61 4.98 -0.89
CA ALA A 44 0.99 6.14 -0.26
C ALA A 44 2.04 7.04 0.40
N SER A 45 3.04 6.44 1.04
CA SER A 45 4.12 7.20 1.69
C SER A 45 4.96 7.96 0.69
N VAL A 46 5.26 7.35 -0.46
CA VAL A 46 6.01 8.04 -1.52
C VAL A 46 5.19 9.18 -2.10
N LEU A 47 3.88 8.96 -2.31
CA LEU A 47 3.01 10.04 -2.80
C LEU A 47 2.99 11.23 -1.83
N ARG A 48 2.90 10.98 -0.53
CA ARG A 48 2.96 12.05 0.48
C ARG A 48 4.24 12.87 0.33
N LYS A 49 5.38 12.23 0.15
CA LYS A 49 6.67 12.91 -0.03
C LYS A 49 6.72 13.71 -1.33
N VAL A 50 6.20 13.16 -2.42
CA VAL A 50 6.13 13.85 -3.71
C VAL A 50 5.30 15.12 -3.57
N LEU A 51 4.13 15.02 -2.94
CA LEU A 51 3.25 16.17 -2.74
C LEU A 51 3.91 17.26 -1.90
N GLU A 52 4.63 16.88 -0.85
CA GLU A 52 5.38 17.83 -0.04
C GLU A 52 6.46 18.56 -0.85
N LYS A 53 7.20 17.82 -1.68
CA LYS A 53 8.28 18.38 -2.50
C LYS A 53 7.78 19.39 -3.54
N ILE A 54 6.59 19.16 -4.08
CA ILE A 54 6.01 20.09 -5.06
C ILE A 54 5.10 21.13 -4.42
N ARG A 55 5.20 21.27 -3.10
CA ARG A 55 4.50 22.27 -2.30
C ARG A 55 2.97 22.17 -2.36
N MET A 56 2.50 20.94 -2.40
CA MET A 56 1.07 20.62 -2.33
C MET A 56 0.84 19.58 -1.22
N PRO A 57 1.23 19.86 0.04
CA PRO A 57 1.07 18.85 1.09
C PRO A 57 -0.40 18.49 1.28
N ALA A 58 -0.68 17.20 1.37
CA ALA A 58 -2.02 16.71 1.68
C ALA A 58 -2.22 16.70 3.19
N ASP A 59 -3.44 17.01 3.63
CA ASP A 59 -3.81 16.86 5.04
C ASP A 59 -3.92 15.37 5.37
N GLU A 60 -4.50 14.58 4.45
CA GLU A 60 -4.63 13.14 4.59
C GLU A 60 -4.51 12.46 3.23
N VAL A 61 -3.92 11.28 3.23
CA VAL A 61 -3.96 10.37 2.09
C VAL A 61 -4.52 9.05 2.64
N LEU A 62 -5.75 8.75 2.26
CA LEU A 62 -6.43 7.54 2.68
C LEU A 62 -6.39 6.52 1.54
N VAL A 63 -6.34 5.25 1.88
CA VAL A 63 -6.27 4.19 0.88
C VAL A 63 -7.27 3.11 1.20
N ASP A 64 -7.97 2.66 0.16
CA ASP A 64 -8.89 1.54 0.25
C ASP A 64 -8.54 0.51 -0.83
N VAL A 65 -8.30 -0.72 -0.42
CA VAL A 65 -8.02 -1.80 -1.37
C VAL A 65 -9.35 -2.31 -1.90
N ARG A 66 -9.55 -2.13 -3.21
CA ARG A 66 -10.80 -2.46 -3.88
C ARG A 66 -10.90 -3.92 -4.30
N SER A 67 -9.78 -4.49 -4.76
CA SER A 67 -9.75 -5.89 -5.15
C SER A 67 -8.34 -6.46 -5.08
N VAL A 68 -8.27 -7.75 -4.82
CA VAL A 68 -7.03 -8.54 -4.86
C VAL A 68 -7.37 -9.84 -5.57
N GLU A 69 -6.67 -10.13 -6.64
CA GLU A 69 -6.88 -11.36 -7.40
C GLU A 69 -5.64 -12.25 -7.35
N ARG A 70 -5.89 -13.55 -7.39
CA ARG A 70 -4.84 -14.56 -7.39
C ARG A 70 -4.99 -15.49 -8.59
N ASP A 71 -3.88 -16.05 -9.04
CA ASP A 71 -3.81 -16.99 -10.14
C ASP A 71 -3.71 -18.41 -9.57
N GLU A 72 -4.86 -19.07 -9.43
CA GLU A 72 -4.94 -20.41 -8.83
C GLU A 72 -4.18 -21.47 -9.63
N GLU A 73 -4.04 -21.28 -10.93
CA GLU A 73 -3.35 -22.23 -11.80
C GLU A 73 -1.83 -22.12 -11.70
N ASN A 74 -1.33 -21.01 -11.16
CA ASN A 74 0.10 -20.76 -11.05
C ASN A 74 0.50 -20.50 -9.58
N GLY A 75 0.21 -21.48 -8.72
CA GLY A 75 0.64 -21.44 -7.34
C GLY A 75 -0.14 -20.47 -6.47
N ASN A 76 -1.30 -20.06 -6.92
CA ASN A 76 -2.13 -19.09 -6.19
C ASN A 76 -1.40 -17.76 -5.93
N ARG A 77 -0.47 -17.39 -6.82
CA ARG A 77 0.27 -16.14 -6.71
C ARG A 77 -0.64 -14.94 -6.90
N PHE A 78 -0.27 -13.80 -6.33
CA PHE A 78 -1.01 -12.57 -6.55
C PHE A 78 -0.90 -12.17 -8.02
N SER A 79 -2.02 -11.89 -8.67
CA SER A 79 -2.05 -11.49 -10.08
C SER A 79 -2.45 -10.04 -10.27
N SER A 80 -3.30 -9.49 -9.40
CA SER A 80 -3.78 -8.11 -9.51
C SER A 80 -4.12 -7.54 -8.14
N ILE A 81 -3.76 -6.28 -7.94
CA ILE A 81 -4.14 -5.52 -6.75
C ILE A 81 -4.63 -4.15 -7.22
N HIS A 82 -5.87 -3.82 -6.88
CA HIS A 82 -6.45 -2.51 -7.17
C HIS A 82 -6.69 -1.76 -5.88
N PHE A 83 -6.12 -0.56 -5.74
CA PHE A 83 -6.40 0.28 -4.60
C PHE A 83 -6.70 1.72 -5.01
N HIS A 84 -7.51 2.36 -4.19
CA HIS A 84 -8.01 3.70 -4.43
C HIS A 84 -7.47 4.67 -3.38
N LEU A 85 -6.94 5.79 -3.84
CA LEU A 85 -6.37 6.83 -2.99
C LEU A 85 -7.35 8.00 -2.89
N THR A 86 -7.64 8.44 -1.67
CA THR A 86 -8.38 9.66 -1.43
C THR A 86 -7.41 10.69 -0.87
N ILE A 87 -7.18 11.76 -1.62
CA ILE A 87 -6.19 12.78 -1.28
C ILE A 87 -6.94 14.03 -0.84
N ILE A 88 -6.78 14.38 0.41
CA ILE A 88 -7.54 15.47 1.06
C ILE A 88 -6.61 16.64 1.39
N GLY A 89 -6.98 17.82 0.96
CA GLY A 89 -6.21 19.02 1.30
C GLY A 89 -6.40 20.16 0.32
N ASP A 90 -6.58 21.37 0.83
CA ASP A 90 -6.77 22.58 0.01
C ASP A 90 -5.49 23.01 -0.71
N ALA A 91 -4.33 22.62 -0.21
CA ALA A 91 -3.06 22.92 -0.87
C ALA A 91 -2.82 22.07 -2.12
N VAL A 92 -3.57 20.96 -2.26
CA VAL A 92 -3.44 20.06 -3.40
C VAL A 92 -4.19 20.60 -4.60
N LYS A 93 -3.51 20.63 -5.74
CA LYS A 93 -4.10 21.05 -7.01
C LYS A 93 -4.46 19.81 -7.82
N GLU A 94 -5.75 19.61 -8.03
CA GLU A 94 -6.27 18.41 -8.69
C GLU A 94 -5.61 18.17 -10.05
N GLU A 95 -5.41 19.24 -10.83
CA GLU A 95 -4.82 19.16 -12.16
C GLU A 95 -3.35 18.68 -12.17
N ARG A 96 -2.70 18.66 -11.01
CA ARG A 96 -1.31 18.21 -10.88
C ARG A 96 -1.19 16.80 -10.30
N LEU A 97 -2.31 16.20 -9.88
CA LEU A 97 -2.30 14.89 -9.22
C LEU A 97 -1.87 13.75 -10.14
N GLU A 98 -2.29 13.77 -11.39
CA GLU A 98 -1.91 12.71 -12.34
C GLU A 98 -0.40 12.54 -12.39
N LYS A 99 0.32 13.65 -12.55
CA LYS A 99 1.78 13.64 -12.61
C LYS A 99 2.40 13.21 -11.27
N ALA A 100 1.84 13.68 -10.16
CA ALA A 100 2.34 13.32 -8.84
C ALA A 100 2.19 11.81 -8.59
N VAL A 101 1.06 11.23 -8.96
CA VAL A 101 0.82 9.79 -8.81
C VAL A 101 1.76 8.98 -9.72
N GLU A 102 2.01 9.43 -10.95
CA GLU A 102 2.97 8.78 -11.84
C GLU A 102 4.38 8.76 -11.24
N VAL A 103 4.83 9.91 -10.73
CA VAL A 103 6.16 10.02 -10.11
C VAL A 103 6.24 9.13 -8.88
N ALA A 104 5.20 9.12 -8.05
CA ALA A 104 5.15 8.26 -6.87
C ALA A 104 5.25 6.79 -7.24
N THR A 105 4.55 6.37 -8.29
CA THR A 105 4.58 4.98 -8.75
C THR A 105 5.99 4.57 -9.19
N LYS A 106 6.67 5.42 -9.95
CA LYS A 106 8.03 5.16 -10.42
C LYS A 106 9.04 5.06 -9.28
N ASN A 107 8.77 5.73 -8.18
CA ASN A 107 9.69 5.77 -7.03
C ASN A 107 9.24 4.87 -5.87
N CYS A 108 8.20 4.08 -6.05
CA CYS A 108 7.75 3.13 -5.03
C CYS A 108 8.50 1.82 -5.18
N ALA A 109 9.43 1.53 -4.26
CA ALA A 109 10.25 0.33 -4.31
C ALA A 109 9.41 -0.95 -4.35
N MET A 110 8.32 -1.02 -3.57
CA MET A 110 7.48 -2.21 -3.53
C MET A 110 6.76 -2.44 -4.85
N ILE A 111 6.21 -1.39 -5.47
CA ILE A 111 5.58 -1.53 -6.79
C ILE A 111 6.61 -1.94 -7.84
N GLN A 112 7.78 -1.31 -7.85
CA GLN A 112 8.83 -1.65 -8.80
C GLN A 112 9.29 -3.10 -8.65
N THR A 113 9.28 -3.61 -7.43
CA THR A 113 9.66 -5.01 -7.15
C THR A 113 8.67 -6.01 -7.74
N VAL A 114 7.36 -5.71 -7.71
CA VAL A 114 6.31 -6.68 -8.06
C VAL A 114 5.64 -6.42 -9.41
N LYS A 115 5.89 -5.30 -10.06
CA LYS A 115 5.14 -4.85 -11.25
C LYS A 115 5.13 -5.82 -12.42
N ASP A 116 6.16 -6.65 -12.55
CA ASP A 116 6.24 -7.61 -13.66
C ASP A 116 5.46 -8.90 -13.40
N VAL A 117 4.99 -9.08 -12.17
CA VAL A 117 4.23 -10.27 -11.75
C VAL A 117 2.81 -9.91 -11.34
N ILE A 118 2.65 -8.77 -10.65
CA ILE A 118 1.36 -8.32 -10.13
C ILE A 118 0.94 -7.07 -10.89
N ASP A 119 -0.27 -7.11 -11.48
CA ASP A 119 -0.87 -5.93 -12.09
C ASP A 119 -1.37 -4.99 -11.00
N ILE A 120 -0.67 -3.88 -10.82
CA ILE A 120 -1.02 -2.87 -9.82
C ILE A 120 -1.87 -1.80 -10.48
N GLN A 121 -3.12 -1.70 -10.05
CA GLN A 121 -4.05 -0.69 -10.54
C GLN A 121 -4.33 0.32 -9.44
N LYS A 122 -4.17 1.60 -9.76
CA LYS A 122 -4.43 2.69 -8.83
C LYS A 122 -5.46 3.63 -9.42
N THR A 123 -6.43 4.01 -8.60
CA THR A 123 -7.33 5.11 -8.89
C THR A 123 -7.17 6.14 -7.77
N TYR A 124 -7.58 7.36 -8.01
CA TYR A 124 -7.47 8.40 -7.00
C TYR A 124 -8.56 9.44 -7.19
N GLU A 125 -8.84 10.15 -6.09
CA GLU A 125 -9.72 11.30 -6.10
C GLU A 125 -9.18 12.36 -5.14
N TRP A 126 -9.52 13.61 -5.41
CA TRP A 126 -9.19 14.74 -4.56
C TRP A 126 -10.42 15.20 -3.81
N GLN A 127 -10.24 15.63 -2.56
CA GLN A 127 -11.27 16.26 -1.76
C GLN A 127 -10.68 17.49 -1.07
N PRO A 128 -11.50 18.54 -0.85
CA PRO A 128 -11.02 19.71 -0.10
C PRO A 128 -10.80 19.35 1.37
N SER A 129 -10.04 20.19 2.07
CA SER A 129 -9.79 20.01 3.49
C SER A 129 -11.11 19.92 4.26
N LYS A 130 -11.15 19.03 5.26
CA LYS A 130 -12.33 18.86 6.10
C LYS A 130 -12.49 20.12 6.97
N LYS A 131 -13.70 20.63 7.03
CA LYS A 131 -14.03 21.75 7.92
C LYS A 131 -14.63 21.20 9.21
N ASP A 132 -14.14 21.69 10.31
CA ASP A 132 -14.69 21.36 11.63
C ASP A 132 -16.03 22.07 11.85
#